data_cce56354ebdd9e6ba0d89afe9da61c88
#
_entry.id   cce56354ebdd9e6ba0d89afe9da61c88
#
_cell.length_a   1.000
_cell.length_b   1.000
_cell.length_c   1.000
_cell.angle_alpha   90.00
_cell.angle_beta   90.00
_cell.angle_gamma   90.00
#
_symmetry.space_group_name_H-M   'P 1'
#
loop_
_entity.id
_entity.type
_entity.pdbx_description
1 polymer ?
#
loop_
_entity_poly.entity_id
_entity_poly.type
_entity_poly.pdbx_seq_one_letter_code
_entity_poly.pdbx_strand_id
1 'polypeptide(L)'
;SLSVEEQFYLLYPLIVWGAWRSGLSILTILVVLGLVSFGMNIEGVSRDATMAFFLPHTRFWELLAGGLIAYIYLFSYQEIRQKLKRFVFHRALLGNWYSEKDHDGILSDLLSSIGFLMIVCSYFVIRKKYLFPGYWALLPVAGACFMILAGPGGFINRRLLANPVMVWIGIISYPLYLWHWPLLSMATILQGELPSVTIRIVAVLLSFVLAWLTYHLVERPIRFGSRTWKKTAGLCVLALVVAIAGYDAYVR
;
A
#
# COMPACT_ATOMS: atom_id res chain seq x y z
N SER A 1 4.46 -4.42 9.52
CA SER A 1 4.21 -3.42 8.46
C SER A 1 2.89 -2.69 8.68
N LEU A 2 1.81 -3.34 9.08
CA LEU A 2 0.52 -2.69 9.35
C LEU A 2 0.64 -1.54 10.37
N SER A 3 1.42 -1.73 11.42
CA SER A 3 1.70 -0.68 12.43
C SER A 3 2.29 0.60 11.80
N VAL A 4 3.11 0.48 10.75
CA VAL A 4 3.68 1.62 10.03
C VAL A 4 2.58 2.39 9.27
N GLU A 5 1.67 1.66 8.65
CA GLU A 5 0.53 2.24 7.91
C GLU A 5 -0.43 2.97 8.84
N GLU A 6 -0.78 2.38 9.98
CA GLU A 6 -1.66 3.01 10.98
C GLU A 6 -1.04 4.29 11.57
N GLN A 7 0.26 4.27 11.86
CA GLN A 7 0.97 5.47 12.31
C GLN A 7 0.99 6.55 11.21
N PHE A 8 1.18 6.17 9.97
CA PHE A 8 1.12 7.10 8.84
C PHE A 8 -0.27 7.71 8.70
N TYR A 9 -1.34 6.92 8.77
CA TYR A 9 -2.72 7.41 8.67
C TYR A 9 -3.08 8.38 9.80
N LEU A 10 -2.47 8.25 10.96
CA LEU A 10 -2.64 9.20 12.05
C LEU A 10 -1.87 10.51 11.80
N LEU A 11 -0.62 10.42 11.35
CA LEU A 11 0.28 11.57 11.18
C LEU A 11 0.01 12.35 9.89
N TYR A 12 -0.30 11.67 8.79
CA TYR A 12 -0.46 12.28 7.48
C TYR A 12 -1.51 13.40 7.42
N PRO A 13 -2.73 13.23 7.96
CA PRO A 13 -3.72 14.32 8.00
C PRO A 13 -3.24 15.53 8.81
N LEU A 14 -2.50 15.30 9.90
CA LEU A 14 -1.95 16.37 10.73
C LEU A 14 -0.86 17.15 9.98
N ILE A 15 -0.01 16.45 9.23
CA ILE A 15 1.02 17.05 8.38
C ILE A 15 0.37 17.93 7.30
N VAL A 16 -0.63 17.40 6.59
CA VAL A 16 -1.33 18.14 5.53
C VAL A 16 -2.08 19.33 6.10
N TRP A 17 -2.77 19.17 7.23
CA TRP A 17 -3.46 20.27 7.92
C TRP A 17 -2.49 21.35 8.40
N GLY A 18 -1.37 20.96 9.02
CA GLY A 18 -0.34 21.89 9.46
C GLY A 18 0.29 22.67 8.31
N ALA A 19 0.59 21.99 7.21
CA ALA A 19 1.09 22.60 5.98
C ALA A 19 0.12 23.66 5.43
N TRP A 20 -1.14 23.29 5.32
CA TRP A 20 -2.21 24.18 4.83
C TRP A 20 -2.36 25.41 5.76
N ARG A 21 -2.41 25.19 7.07
CA ARG A 21 -2.55 26.28 8.06
C ARG A 21 -1.36 27.24 8.06
N SER A 22 -0.16 26.75 7.79
CA SER A 22 1.07 27.55 7.76
C SER A 22 1.32 28.21 6.40
N GLY A 23 0.44 28.03 5.41
CA GLY A 23 0.63 28.56 4.06
C GLY A 23 1.79 27.91 3.28
N LEU A 24 2.31 26.77 3.76
CA LEU A 24 3.40 26.07 3.11
C LEU A 24 2.87 25.21 1.95
N SER A 25 3.66 25.07 0.90
CA SER A 25 3.32 24.19 -0.21
C SER A 25 3.25 22.72 0.24
N ILE A 26 2.07 22.14 0.14
CA ILE A 26 1.86 20.71 0.46
C ILE A 26 2.79 19.83 -0.38
N LEU A 27 2.96 20.15 -1.68
CA LEU A 27 3.87 19.43 -2.55
C LEU A 27 5.31 19.43 -2.02
N THR A 28 5.80 20.62 -1.62
CA THR A 28 7.16 20.74 -1.09
C THR A 28 7.34 19.89 0.15
N ILE A 29 6.37 19.91 1.07
CA ILE A 29 6.43 19.13 2.31
C ILE A 29 6.43 17.63 2.00
N LEU A 30 5.55 17.15 1.12
CA LEU A 30 5.49 15.73 0.75
C LEU A 30 6.82 15.28 0.10
N VAL A 31 7.39 16.10 -0.77
CA VAL A 31 8.68 15.80 -1.41
C VAL A 31 9.81 15.77 -0.39
N VAL A 32 9.93 16.79 0.45
CA VAL A 32 11.00 16.88 1.46
C VAL A 32 10.91 15.72 2.46
N LEU A 33 9.73 15.46 3.01
CA LEU A 33 9.53 14.33 3.94
C LEU A 33 9.79 12.98 3.26
N GLY A 34 9.38 12.83 2.00
CA GLY A 34 9.67 11.63 1.21
C GLY A 34 11.16 11.40 1.02
N LEU A 35 11.90 12.45 0.65
CA LEU A 35 13.35 12.37 0.46
C LEU A 35 14.09 12.12 1.78
N VAL A 36 13.70 12.77 2.87
CA VAL A 36 14.27 12.53 4.20
C VAL A 36 14.02 11.09 4.63
N SER A 37 12.78 10.61 4.54
CA SER A 37 12.42 9.23 4.88
C SER A 37 13.17 8.21 4.02
N PHE A 38 13.33 8.48 2.72
CA PHE A 38 14.12 7.63 1.83
C PHE A 38 15.62 7.64 2.19
N GLY A 39 16.19 8.80 2.51
CA GLY A 39 17.57 8.89 3.01
C GLY A 39 17.77 8.07 4.28
N MET A 40 16.85 8.20 5.25
CA MET A 40 16.87 7.39 6.49
C MET A 40 16.70 5.88 6.20
N ASN A 41 15.93 5.51 5.17
CA ASN A 41 15.83 4.13 4.72
C ASN A 41 17.19 3.59 4.25
N ILE A 42 17.86 4.32 3.37
CA ILE A 42 19.16 3.89 2.83
C ILE A 42 20.20 3.74 3.94
N GLU A 43 20.27 4.70 4.84
CA GLU A 43 21.18 4.65 5.98
C GLU A 43 20.80 3.53 6.96
N GLY A 44 19.53 3.40 7.30
CA GLY A 44 19.03 2.38 8.22
C GLY A 44 19.30 0.96 7.71
N VAL A 45 19.06 0.70 6.43
CA VAL A 45 19.28 -0.61 5.81
C VAL A 45 20.76 -1.00 5.80
N SER A 46 21.68 -0.03 5.68
CA SER A 46 23.12 -0.32 5.76
C SER A 46 23.59 -0.71 7.16
N ARG A 47 22.87 -0.30 8.20
CA ARG A 47 23.16 -0.62 9.62
C ARG A 47 22.46 -1.91 10.05
N ASP A 48 21.15 -1.98 9.87
CA ASP A 48 20.31 -3.13 10.19
C ASP A 48 19.05 -3.14 9.30
N ALA A 49 19.04 -4.02 8.31
CA ALA A 49 17.93 -4.16 7.37
C ALA A 49 16.62 -4.59 8.06
N THR A 50 16.70 -5.39 9.14
CA THR A 50 15.54 -5.85 9.89
C THR A 50 14.89 -4.70 10.64
N MET A 51 15.68 -3.92 11.35
CA MET A 51 15.22 -2.71 12.03
C MET A 51 14.62 -1.70 11.03
N ALA A 52 15.33 -1.43 9.92
CA ALA A 52 14.85 -0.51 8.89
C ALA A 52 13.50 -0.94 8.29
N PHE A 53 13.22 -2.24 8.21
CA PHE A 53 11.93 -2.76 7.74
C PHE A 53 10.77 -2.47 8.70
N PHE A 54 11.00 -2.43 10.01
CA PHE A 54 9.95 -2.23 11.00
C PHE A 54 9.78 -0.78 11.45
N LEU A 55 10.77 0.08 11.23
CA LEU A 55 10.71 1.48 11.64
C LEU A 55 9.83 2.32 10.68
N PRO A 56 8.89 3.12 11.19
CA PRO A 56 7.98 3.89 10.36
C PRO A 56 8.68 4.98 9.54
N HIS A 57 9.62 5.70 10.14
CA HIS A 57 10.31 6.80 9.47
C HIS A 57 11.16 6.38 8.27
N THR A 58 11.61 5.13 8.20
CA THR A 58 12.36 4.57 7.07
C THR A 58 11.44 4.12 5.93
N ARG A 59 10.12 3.99 6.17
CA ARG A 59 9.15 3.49 5.19
C ARG A 59 8.06 4.49 4.81
N PHE A 60 7.96 5.63 5.48
CA PHE A 60 6.95 6.64 5.16
C PHE A 60 7.06 7.15 3.72
N TRP A 61 8.25 7.17 3.11
CA TRP A 61 8.42 7.55 1.71
C TRP A 61 7.61 6.69 0.74
N GLU A 62 7.40 5.39 1.04
CA GLU A 62 6.58 4.49 0.23
C GLU A 62 5.12 4.97 0.18
N LEU A 63 4.58 5.38 1.31
CA LEU A 63 3.22 5.89 1.46
C LEU A 63 3.11 7.35 0.96
N LEU A 64 4.13 8.16 1.19
CA LEU A 64 4.22 9.54 0.69
C LEU A 64 4.27 9.57 -0.84
N ALA A 65 4.86 8.58 -1.51
CA ALA A 65 4.79 8.44 -2.96
C ALA A 65 3.33 8.34 -3.44
N GLY A 66 2.48 7.59 -2.73
CA GLY A 66 1.03 7.59 -2.97
C GLY A 66 0.38 8.95 -2.75
N GLY A 67 0.77 9.65 -1.68
CA GLY A 67 0.31 11.02 -1.39
C GLY A 67 0.71 12.03 -2.48
N LEU A 68 1.92 11.91 -3.03
CA LEU A 68 2.37 12.72 -4.17
C LEU A 68 1.54 12.46 -5.42
N ILE A 69 1.20 11.21 -5.70
CA ILE A 69 0.33 10.88 -6.84
C ILE A 69 -1.06 11.45 -6.63
N ALA A 70 -1.61 11.35 -5.42
CA ALA A 70 -2.91 11.95 -5.10
C ALA A 70 -2.89 13.47 -5.32
N TYR A 71 -1.82 14.15 -4.90
CA TYR A 71 -1.63 15.59 -5.16
C TYR A 71 -1.57 15.89 -6.65
N ILE A 72 -0.79 15.13 -7.41
CA ILE A 72 -0.68 15.26 -8.87
C ILE A 72 -2.07 15.08 -9.51
N TYR A 73 -2.83 14.10 -9.08
CA TYR A 73 -4.17 13.81 -9.61
C TYR A 73 -5.14 14.96 -9.38
N LEU A 74 -5.06 15.61 -8.22
CA LEU A 74 -5.95 16.72 -7.86
C LEU A 74 -5.60 18.04 -8.55
N PHE A 75 -4.30 18.34 -8.69
CA PHE A 75 -3.87 19.69 -9.06
C PHE A 75 -3.12 19.78 -10.40
N SER A 76 -2.49 18.72 -10.87
CA SER A 76 -1.57 18.78 -12.02
C SER A 76 -1.71 17.63 -13.01
N TYR A 77 -2.74 16.80 -12.86
CA TYR A 77 -2.89 15.59 -13.65
C TYR A 77 -2.85 15.83 -15.15
N GLN A 78 -3.61 16.80 -15.64
CA GLN A 78 -3.70 17.10 -17.08
C GLN A 78 -2.37 17.60 -17.65
N GLU A 79 -1.67 18.46 -16.94
CA GLU A 79 -0.39 18.98 -17.39
C GLU A 79 0.69 17.89 -17.45
N ILE A 80 0.78 17.08 -16.40
CA ILE A 80 1.76 15.99 -16.32
C ILE A 80 1.45 14.94 -17.38
N ARG A 81 0.17 14.60 -17.56
CA ARG A 81 -0.27 13.66 -18.59
C ARG A 81 0.07 14.16 -19.98
N GLN A 82 -0.15 15.43 -20.28
CA GLN A 82 0.23 16.03 -21.57
C GLN A 82 1.76 16.05 -21.80
N LYS A 83 2.54 16.40 -20.77
CA LYS A 83 4.01 16.35 -20.85
C LYS A 83 4.50 14.93 -21.09
N LEU A 84 3.92 13.95 -20.40
CA LEU A 84 4.26 12.55 -20.55
C LEU A 84 3.89 12.02 -21.95
N LYS A 85 2.72 12.39 -22.47
CA LYS A 85 2.33 12.10 -23.85
C LYS A 85 3.35 12.65 -24.84
N ARG A 86 3.68 13.95 -24.76
CA ARG A 86 4.68 14.56 -25.64
C ARG A 86 6.02 13.84 -25.57
N PHE A 87 6.47 13.47 -24.38
CA PHE A 87 7.73 12.75 -24.21
C PHE A 87 7.69 11.36 -24.87
N VAL A 88 6.65 10.58 -24.59
CA VAL A 88 6.52 9.19 -25.11
C VAL A 88 6.30 9.17 -26.61
N PHE A 89 5.41 10.01 -27.14
CA PHE A 89 5.02 9.95 -28.55
C PHE A 89 5.91 10.79 -29.46
N HIS A 90 6.43 11.92 -28.98
CA HIS A 90 7.26 12.80 -29.83
C HIS A 90 8.74 12.43 -29.83
N ARG A 91 9.24 11.81 -28.78
CA ARG A 91 10.69 11.53 -28.62
C ARG A 91 11.06 10.05 -28.61
N ALA A 92 10.16 9.16 -28.25
CA ALA A 92 10.56 7.78 -27.95
C ALA A 92 10.05 6.70 -28.92
N LEU A 93 8.85 6.75 -29.48
CA LEU A 93 8.29 5.52 -30.05
C LEU A 93 7.38 5.58 -31.28
N LEU A 94 6.61 6.61 -31.58
CA LEU A 94 5.51 6.37 -32.53
C LEU A 94 5.19 7.46 -33.57
N GLY A 95 5.91 8.58 -33.65
CA GLY A 95 5.61 9.58 -34.69
C GLY A 95 4.11 9.91 -34.84
N ASN A 96 3.75 10.77 -35.78
CA ASN A 96 2.38 11.28 -36.01
C ASN A 96 1.33 10.26 -36.55
N TRP A 97 1.45 8.97 -36.25
CA TRP A 97 0.63 7.91 -36.84
C TRP A 97 -0.73 7.68 -36.14
N TYR A 98 -0.94 8.25 -34.94
CA TYR A 98 -2.15 8.02 -34.15
C TYR A 98 -2.90 9.30 -33.83
N SER A 99 -4.24 9.23 -33.78
CA SER A 99 -5.12 10.32 -33.37
C SER A 99 -4.88 10.70 -31.91
N GLU A 100 -5.03 11.95 -31.56
CA GLU A 100 -4.81 12.49 -30.21
C GLU A 100 -5.68 11.80 -29.13
N LYS A 101 -6.85 11.29 -29.54
CA LYS A 101 -7.79 10.51 -28.69
C LYS A 101 -7.26 9.10 -28.36
N ASP A 102 -6.53 8.49 -29.28
CA ASP A 102 -5.95 7.16 -29.10
C ASP A 102 -4.72 7.19 -28.19
N HIS A 103 -4.00 8.34 -28.16
CA HIS A 103 -2.83 8.53 -27.33
C HIS A 103 -3.13 8.40 -25.82
N ASP A 104 -4.33 8.75 -25.37
CA ASP A 104 -4.73 8.62 -23.95
C ASP A 104 -4.89 7.16 -23.51
N GLY A 105 -5.50 6.34 -24.37
CA GLY A 105 -5.64 4.92 -24.13
C GLY A 105 -4.29 4.20 -24.11
N ILE A 106 -3.46 4.46 -25.13
CA ILE A 106 -2.15 3.84 -25.25
C ILE A 106 -1.23 4.21 -24.09
N LEU A 107 -1.21 5.48 -23.65
CA LEU A 107 -0.43 5.89 -22.50
C LEU A 107 -0.86 5.18 -21.23
N SER A 108 -2.18 5.08 -20.98
CA SER A 108 -2.71 4.35 -19.82
C SER A 108 -2.36 2.87 -19.86
N ASP A 109 -2.44 2.24 -21.04
CA ASP A 109 -2.08 0.84 -21.24
C ASP A 109 -0.58 0.59 -21.03
N LEU A 110 0.28 1.49 -21.52
CA LEU A 110 1.73 1.43 -21.29
C LEU A 110 2.07 1.59 -19.81
N LEU A 111 1.53 2.60 -19.13
CA LEU A 111 1.78 2.83 -17.72
C LEU A 111 1.33 1.65 -16.87
N SER A 112 0.13 1.11 -17.12
CA SER A 112 -0.38 -0.04 -16.34
C SER A 112 0.45 -1.30 -16.59
N SER A 113 0.89 -1.53 -17.83
CA SER A 113 1.67 -2.71 -18.20
C SER A 113 3.10 -2.63 -17.64
N ILE A 114 3.76 -1.47 -17.77
CA ILE A 114 5.10 -1.24 -17.21
C ILE A 114 5.04 -1.33 -15.68
N GLY A 115 4.06 -0.70 -15.03
CA GLY A 115 3.88 -0.75 -13.60
C GLY A 115 3.67 -2.18 -13.08
N PHE A 116 2.83 -2.95 -13.76
CA PHE A 116 2.63 -4.36 -13.43
C PHE A 116 3.90 -5.19 -13.61
N LEU A 117 4.61 -5.00 -14.72
CA LEU A 117 5.87 -5.68 -14.99
C LEU A 117 6.92 -5.37 -13.91
N MET A 118 7.03 -4.11 -13.49
CA MET A 118 7.94 -3.72 -12.41
C MET A 118 7.61 -4.44 -11.09
N ILE A 119 6.32 -4.55 -10.73
CA ILE A 119 5.90 -5.29 -9.52
C ILE A 119 6.22 -6.77 -9.64
N VAL A 120 5.91 -7.40 -10.78
CA VAL A 120 6.22 -8.81 -11.02
C VAL A 120 7.72 -9.06 -11.01
N CYS A 121 8.49 -8.23 -11.71
CA CYS A 121 9.96 -8.31 -11.71
C CYS A 121 10.53 -8.16 -10.30
N SER A 122 9.98 -7.26 -9.48
CA SER A 122 10.44 -7.09 -8.09
C SER A 122 10.32 -8.38 -7.29
N TYR A 123 9.24 -9.13 -7.48
CA TYR A 123 9.03 -10.41 -6.80
C TYR A 123 10.09 -11.47 -7.16
N PHE A 124 10.52 -11.51 -8.41
CA PHE A 124 11.53 -12.49 -8.85
C PHE A 124 12.97 -12.03 -8.60
N VAL A 125 13.22 -10.72 -8.66
CA VAL A 125 14.57 -10.15 -8.52
C VAL A 125 14.96 -10.00 -7.06
N ILE A 126 14.03 -9.55 -6.19
CA ILE A 126 14.33 -9.30 -4.78
C ILE A 126 14.46 -10.64 -4.04
N ARG A 127 15.69 -10.97 -3.65
CA ARG A 127 16.01 -12.19 -2.91
C ARG A 127 16.43 -11.84 -1.48
N LYS A 128 16.37 -12.81 -0.58
CA LYS A 128 16.76 -12.66 0.85
C LYS A 128 18.18 -12.12 1.07
N LYS A 129 19.09 -12.26 0.09
CA LYS A 129 20.46 -11.75 0.18
C LYS A 129 20.57 -10.23 -0.03
N TYR A 130 19.53 -9.60 -0.57
CA TYR A 130 19.54 -8.15 -0.78
C TYR A 130 19.09 -7.41 0.47
N LEU A 131 19.71 -6.28 0.72
CA LEU A 131 19.37 -5.39 1.82
C LEU A 131 18.03 -4.69 1.51
N PHE A 132 16.93 -5.32 1.88
CA PHE A 132 15.58 -4.80 1.70
C PHE A 132 15.11 -4.10 2.99
N PRO A 133 14.39 -2.95 2.92
CA PRO A 133 13.81 -2.32 1.72
C PRO A 133 14.83 -1.56 0.84
N GLY A 134 15.67 -0.68 1.36
CA GLY A 134 16.69 0.05 0.63
C GLY A 134 16.26 0.53 -0.77
N TYR A 135 17.20 0.52 -1.72
CA TYR A 135 16.93 0.86 -3.12
C TYR A 135 15.99 -0.14 -3.82
N TRP A 136 15.94 -1.37 -3.35
CA TRP A 136 15.11 -2.41 -3.96
C TRP A 136 13.62 -2.14 -3.84
N ALA A 137 13.19 -1.42 -2.80
CA ALA A 137 11.80 -1.01 -2.62
C ALA A 137 11.33 0.03 -3.65
N LEU A 138 12.25 0.75 -4.32
CA LEU A 138 11.88 1.66 -5.41
C LEU A 138 11.16 0.95 -6.55
N LEU A 139 11.55 -0.27 -6.87
CA LEU A 139 10.98 -1.00 -8.00
C LEU A 139 9.48 -1.29 -7.83
N PRO A 140 9.03 -1.94 -6.74
CA PRO A 140 7.59 -2.18 -6.54
C PRO A 140 6.81 -0.89 -6.25
N VAL A 141 7.40 0.10 -5.55
CA VAL A 141 6.74 1.38 -5.28
C VAL A 141 6.50 2.16 -6.57
N ALA A 142 7.52 2.29 -7.43
CA ALA A 142 7.36 2.93 -8.73
C ALA A 142 6.36 2.17 -9.62
N GLY A 143 6.38 0.84 -9.58
CA GLY A 143 5.39 0.01 -10.28
C GLY A 143 3.96 0.31 -9.83
N ALA A 144 3.71 0.38 -8.53
CA ALA A 144 2.41 0.77 -7.98
C ALA A 144 2.02 2.20 -8.39
N CYS A 145 2.97 3.13 -8.36
CA CYS A 145 2.78 4.51 -8.79
C CYS A 145 2.33 4.58 -10.26
N PHE A 146 2.98 3.85 -11.16
CA PHE A 146 2.60 3.81 -12.57
C PHE A 146 1.21 3.21 -12.78
N MET A 147 0.85 2.16 -12.05
CA MET A 147 -0.49 1.58 -12.13
C MET A 147 -1.58 2.54 -11.64
N ILE A 148 -1.32 3.30 -10.57
CA ILE A 148 -2.24 4.33 -10.08
C ILE A 148 -2.38 5.47 -11.11
N LEU A 149 -1.27 5.96 -11.66
CA LEU A 149 -1.25 7.02 -12.69
C LEU A 149 -1.92 6.60 -14.00
N ALA A 150 -1.87 5.32 -14.36
CA ALA A 150 -2.59 4.78 -15.51
C ALA A 150 -4.11 4.94 -15.38
N GLY A 151 -4.61 4.93 -14.14
CA GLY A 151 -6.03 5.07 -13.84
C GLY A 151 -6.85 3.84 -14.29
N PRO A 152 -8.20 3.93 -14.25
CA PRO A 152 -9.08 2.79 -14.56
C PRO A 152 -9.05 2.38 -16.05
N GLY A 153 -8.57 3.27 -16.93
CA GLY A 153 -8.46 3.01 -18.37
C GLY A 153 -7.33 2.06 -18.77
N GLY A 154 -6.30 1.90 -17.93
CA GLY A 154 -5.15 1.06 -18.23
C GLY A 154 -5.51 -0.42 -18.44
N PHE A 155 -4.87 -1.08 -19.41
CA PHE A 155 -5.18 -2.46 -19.81
C PHE A 155 -5.17 -3.44 -18.61
N ILE A 156 -4.09 -3.45 -17.83
CA ILE A 156 -3.97 -4.34 -16.66
C ILE A 156 -5.00 -3.95 -15.58
N ASN A 157 -5.18 -2.65 -15.33
CA ASN A 157 -6.14 -2.18 -14.33
C ASN A 157 -7.56 -2.63 -14.68
N ARG A 158 -7.98 -2.47 -15.94
CA ARG A 158 -9.31 -2.83 -16.43
C ARG A 158 -9.54 -4.34 -16.50
N ARG A 159 -8.56 -5.11 -16.97
CA ARG A 159 -8.73 -6.55 -17.22
C ARG A 159 -8.40 -7.40 -16.00
N LEU A 160 -7.36 -7.07 -15.26
CA LEU A 160 -6.88 -7.86 -14.13
C LEU A 160 -7.39 -7.30 -12.80
N LEU A 161 -7.09 -6.03 -12.47
CA LEU A 161 -7.41 -5.48 -11.15
C LEU A 161 -8.91 -5.20 -10.96
N ALA A 162 -9.62 -4.77 -12.01
CA ALA A 162 -11.07 -4.57 -11.96
C ALA A 162 -11.88 -5.87 -12.08
N ASN A 163 -11.22 -7.02 -12.17
CA ASN A 163 -11.91 -8.32 -12.14
C ASN A 163 -12.61 -8.50 -10.78
N PRO A 164 -13.88 -8.97 -10.74
CA PRO A 164 -14.64 -9.15 -9.51
C PRO A 164 -13.92 -9.95 -8.43
N VAL A 165 -13.15 -10.98 -8.82
CA VAL A 165 -12.38 -11.81 -7.87
C VAL A 165 -11.27 -10.98 -7.22
N MET A 166 -10.51 -10.19 -8.01
CA MET A 166 -9.44 -9.32 -7.49
C MET A 166 -10.00 -8.22 -6.60
N VAL A 167 -11.11 -7.61 -7.01
CA VAL A 167 -11.82 -6.62 -6.20
C VAL A 167 -12.30 -7.22 -4.88
N TRP A 168 -12.89 -8.43 -4.92
CA TRP A 168 -13.33 -9.13 -3.73
C TRP A 168 -12.16 -9.43 -2.77
N ILE A 169 -11.04 -9.95 -3.28
CA ILE A 169 -9.82 -10.16 -2.48
C ILE A 169 -9.33 -8.84 -1.88
N GLY A 170 -9.33 -7.76 -2.67
CA GLY A 170 -8.97 -6.43 -2.20
C GLY A 170 -9.84 -5.93 -1.05
N ILE A 171 -11.15 -6.16 -1.10
CA ILE A 171 -12.09 -5.76 -0.06
C ILE A 171 -11.81 -6.48 1.27
N ILE A 172 -11.49 -7.77 1.23
CA ILE A 172 -11.20 -8.56 2.44
C ILE A 172 -9.71 -8.60 2.80
N SER A 173 -8.85 -7.86 2.07
CA SER A 173 -7.39 -7.95 2.23
C SER A 173 -6.90 -7.57 3.63
N TYR A 174 -7.51 -6.56 4.25
CA TYR A 174 -7.17 -6.13 5.61
C TYR A 174 -7.48 -7.22 6.66
N PRO A 175 -8.72 -7.73 6.79
CA PRO A 175 -8.97 -8.84 7.68
C PRO A 175 -8.19 -10.12 7.31
N LEU A 176 -7.92 -10.36 6.02
CA LEU A 176 -7.11 -11.49 5.58
C LEU A 176 -5.66 -11.37 6.12
N TYR A 177 -5.09 -10.17 6.07
CA TYR A 177 -3.78 -9.91 6.67
C TYR A 177 -3.78 -10.16 8.18
N LEU A 178 -4.85 -9.79 8.89
CA LEU A 178 -4.95 -10.02 10.34
C LEU A 178 -5.08 -11.49 10.71
N TRP A 179 -5.76 -12.32 9.89
CA TRP A 179 -6.01 -13.73 10.21
C TRP A 179 -4.89 -14.68 9.74
N HIS A 180 -4.30 -14.44 8.56
CA HIS A 180 -3.35 -15.41 8.00
C HIS A 180 -2.10 -15.59 8.86
N TRP A 181 -1.56 -14.51 9.42
CA TRP A 181 -0.33 -14.58 10.21
C TRP A 181 -0.51 -15.32 11.54
N PRO A 182 -1.51 -15.01 12.40
CA PRO A 182 -1.76 -15.77 13.62
C PRO A 182 -2.00 -17.25 13.36
N LEU A 183 -2.77 -17.60 12.34
CA LEU A 183 -3.07 -19.01 12.04
C LEU A 183 -1.82 -19.78 11.61
N LEU A 184 -0.97 -19.20 10.77
CA LEU A 184 0.29 -19.82 10.37
C LEU A 184 1.29 -19.89 11.53
N SER A 185 1.37 -18.85 12.36
CA SER A 185 2.25 -18.81 13.52
C SER A 185 1.82 -19.85 14.58
N MET A 186 0.53 -19.94 14.87
CA MET A 186 0.00 -20.97 15.78
C MET A 186 0.26 -22.39 15.26
N ALA A 187 0.06 -22.61 13.96
CA ALA A 187 0.36 -23.92 13.36
C ALA A 187 1.85 -24.28 13.52
N THR A 188 2.76 -23.31 13.38
CA THR A 188 4.20 -23.52 13.59
C THR A 188 4.52 -23.81 15.05
N ILE A 189 3.93 -23.07 16.00
CA ILE A 189 4.15 -23.27 17.44
C ILE A 189 3.63 -24.64 17.89
N LEU A 190 2.45 -25.06 17.43
CA LEU A 190 1.85 -26.34 17.82
C LEU A 190 2.62 -27.54 17.29
N GLN A 191 3.30 -27.42 16.14
CA GLN A 191 4.07 -28.52 15.57
C GLN A 191 5.55 -28.52 16.00
N GLY A 192 6.05 -27.43 16.58
CA GLY A 192 7.48 -27.29 16.93
C GLY A 192 8.41 -27.19 15.72
N GLU A 193 7.90 -27.40 14.51
CA GLU A 193 8.63 -27.36 13.22
C GLU A 193 7.81 -26.63 12.16
N LEU A 194 8.36 -26.50 10.95
CA LEU A 194 7.62 -25.95 9.83
C LEU A 194 6.40 -26.83 9.48
N PRO A 195 5.16 -26.29 9.53
CA PRO A 195 3.96 -27.06 9.28
C PRO A 195 3.97 -27.74 7.91
N SER A 196 3.37 -28.92 7.83
CA SER A 196 3.20 -29.62 6.56
C SER A 196 2.44 -28.73 5.54
N VAL A 197 2.65 -29.00 4.24
CA VAL A 197 1.99 -28.24 3.17
C VAL A 197 0.47 -28.23 3.33
N THR A 198 -0.11 -29.35 3.74
CA THR A 198 -1.56 -29.49 3.96
C THR A 198 -2.05 -28.54 5.04
N ILE A 199 -1.37 -28.47 6.17
CA ILE A 199 -1.75 -27.59 7.29
C ILE A 199 -1.65 -26.12 6.88
N ARG A 200 -0.60 -25.74 6.13
CA ARG A 200 -0.45 -24.39 5.60
C ARG A 200 -1.60 -24.02 4.65
N ILE A 201 -1.98 -24.94 3.76
CA ILE A 201 -3.11 -24.72 2.85
C ILE A 201 -4.41 -24.54 3.64
N VAL A 202 -4.68 -25.41 4.61
CA VAL A 202 -5.88 -25.32 5.47
C VAL A 202 -5.88 -24.00 6.25
N ALA A 203 -4.76 -23.59 6.84
CA ALA A 203 -4.65 -22.32 7.55
C ALA A 203 -4.93 -21.11 6.64
N VAL A 204 -4.43 -21.13 5.41
CA VAL A 204 -4.69 -20.07 4.43
C VAL A 204 -6.17 -20.05 4.03
N LEU A 205 -6.76 -21.21 3.71
CA LEU A 205 -8.19 -21.28 3.37
C LEU A 205 -9.07 -20.81 4.52
N LEU A 206 -8.75 -21.23 5.75
CA LEU A 206 -9.45 -20.77 6.95
C LEU A 206 -9.32 -19.24 7.12
N SER A 207 -8.15 -18.67 6.80
CA SER A 207 -7.93 -17.21 6.82
C SER A 207 -8.89 -16.48 5.87
N PHE A 208 -9.15 -17.01 4.68
CA PHE A 208 -10.12 -16.43 3.75
C PHE A 208 -11.55 -16.46 4.31
N VAL A 209 -11.95 -17.57 4.91
CA VAL A 209 -13.29 -17.71 5.53
C VAL A 209 -13.44 -16.71 6.68
N LEU A 210 -12.47 -16.65 7.58
CA LEU A 210 -12.50 -15.75 8.73
C LEU A 210 -12.43 -14.28 8.30
N ALA A 211 -11.63 -13.96 7.27
CA ALA A 211 -11.56 -12.62 6.69
C ALA A 211 -12.91 -12.18 6.11
N TRP A 212 -13.55 -13.05 5.36
CA TRP A 212 -14.89 -12.80 4.80
C TRP A 212 -15.93 -12.58 5.89
N LEU A 213 -15.95 -13.42 6.94
CA LEU A 213 -16.83 -13.27 8.08
C LEU A 213 -16.57 -11.95 8.81
N THR A 214 -15.31 -11.63 9.08
CA THR A 214 -14.91 -10.37 9.75
C THR A 214 -15.36 -9.16 8.95
N TYR A 215 -15.16 -9.18 7.62
CA TYR A 215 -15.63 -8.10 6.76
C TYR A 215 -17.14 -7.91 6.86
N HIS A 216 -17.94 -8.99 6.73
CA HIS A 216 -19.40 -8.90 6.71
C HIS A 216 -20.02 -8.61 8.07
N LEU A 217 -19.50 -9.22 9.14
CA LEU A 217 -20.12 -9.13 10.48
C LEU A 217 -19.60 -7.93 11.29
N VAL A 218 -18.36 -7.51 11.04
CA VAL A 218 -17.69 -6.47 11.84
C VAL A 218 -17.43 -5.21 11.03
N GLU A 219 -16.62 -5.31 9.97
CA GLU A 219 -16.14 -4.13 9.27
C GLU A 219 -17.26 -3.38 8.54
N ARG A 220 -18.02 -4.08 7.73
CA ARG A 220 -19.10 -3.48 6.91
C ARG A 220 -20.16 -2.78 7.76
N PRO A 221 -20.71 -3.38 8.85
CA PRO A 221 -21.68 -2.72 9.72
C PRO A 221 -21.10 -1.51 10.46
N ILE A 222 -19.82 -1.57 10.83
CA ILE A 222 -19.16 -0.45 11.52
C ILE A 222 -18.94 0.70 10.54
N ARG A 223 -18.37 0.41 9.37
CA ARG A 223 -17.96 1.40 8.39
C ARG A 223 -19.13 2.11 7.68
N PHE A 224 -20.19 1.37 7.34
CA PHE A 224 -21.33 1.88 6.56
C PHE A 224 -22.63 2.06 7.34
N GLY A 225 -22.64 1.78 8.63
CA GLY A 225 -23.88 1.86 9.42
C GLY A 225 -24.15 3.25 10.02
N SER A 226 -25.42 3.54 10.26
CA SER A 226 -25.97 4.88 10.54
C SER A 226 -25.67 5.53 11.90
N ARG A 227 -24.89 4.96 12.80
CA ARG A 227 -24.63 5.54 14.14
C ARG A 227 -23.14 5.65 14.45
N THR A 228 -22.43 6.43 13.68
CA THR A 228 -20.97 6.53 13.70
C THR A 228 -20.39 6.89 15.07
N TRP A 229 -20.94 7.91 15.79
CA TRP A 229 -20.41 8.33 17.08
C TRP A 229 -20.46 7.23 18.16
N LYS A 230 -21.62 6.58 18.32
CA LYS A 230 -21.76 5.51 19.35
C LYS A 230 -20.87 4.31 19.06
N LYS A 231 -20.69 3.99 17.79
CA LYS A 231 -19.79 2.91 17.34
C LYS A 231 -18.33 3.27 17.60
N THR A 232 -17.93 4.50 17.24
CA THR A 232 -16.55 4.98 17.47
C THR A 232 -16.24 4.97 18.97
N ALA A 233 -17.13 5.50 19.81
CA ALA A 233 -16.95 5.46 21.26
C ALA A 233 -16.84 4.02 21.80
N GLY A 234 -17.69 3.10 21.34
CA GLY A 234 -17.63 1.69 21.72
C GLY A 234 -16.31 1.02 21.29
N LEU A 235 -15.82 1.31 20.10
CA LEU A 235 -14.52 0.82 19.61
C LEU A 235 -13.35 1.38 20.42
N CYS A 236 -13.38 2.67 20.77
CA CYS A 236 -12.35 3.28 21.62
C CYS A 236 -12.31 2.63 23.02
N VAL A 237 -13.48 2.38 23.62
CA VAL A 237 -13.57 1.66 24.90
C VAL A 237 -13.04 0.23 24.78
N LEU A 238 -13.42 -0.50 23.74
CA LEU A 238 -12.93 -1.86 23.50
C LEU A 238 -11.40 -1.87 23.30
N ALA A 239 -10.87 -0.94 22.52
CA ALA A 239 -9.42 -0.83 22.32
C ALA A 239 -8.68 -0.55 23.64
N LEU A 240 -9.24 0.31 24.50
CA LEU A 240 -8.68 0.61 25.82
C LEU A 240 -8.69 -0.65 26.72
N VAL A 241 -9.80 -1.39 26.75
CA VAL A 241 -9.90 -2.63 27.52
C VAL A 241 -8.88 -3.67 27.05
N VAL A 242 -8.73 -3.85 25.74
CA VAL A 242 -7.73 -4.79 25.17
C VAL A 242 -6.31 -4.34 25.50
N ALA A 243 -6.03 -3.04 25.43
CA ALA A 243 -4.71 -2.49 25.79
C ALA A 243 -4.37 -2.73 27.26
N ILE A 244 -5.33 -2.51 28.18
CA ILE A 244 -5.15 -2.75 29.62
C ILE A 244 -4.96 -4.25 29.88
N ALA A 245 -5.76 -5.12 29.28
CA ALA A 245 -5.64 -6.56 29.44
C ALA A 245 -4.30 -7.09 28.89
N GLY A 246 -3.85 -6.55 27.74
CA GLY A 246 -2.54 -6.89 27.16
C GLY A 246 -1.38 -6.43 28.05
N TYR A 247 -1.49 -5.24 28.65
CA TYR A 247 -0.49 -4.74 29.60
C TYR A 247 -0.42 -5.60 30.88
N ASP A 248 -1.57 -5.97 31.45
CA ASP A 248 -1.62 -6.84 32.63
C ASP A 248 -1.02 -8.24 32.33
N ALA A 249 -1.30 -8.80 31.16
CA ALA A 249 -0.71 -10.06 30.72
C ALA A 249 0.81 -9.98 30.45
N TYR A 250 1.32 -8.81 30.09
CA TYR A 250 2.76 -8.60 29.87
C TYR A 250 3.53 -8.43 31.18
N VAL A 251 2.91 -7.82 32.20
CA VAL A 251 3.55 -7.53 33.51
C VAL A 251 3.54 -8.75 34.44
N ARG A 252 2.63 -9.71 34.22
CA ARG A 252 2.61 -10.98 34.96
C ARG A 252 3.59 -12.02 34.40
#